data_fe473ceed6301c5534066092b74dd5e3
#
_entry.id   fe473ceed6301c5534066092b74dd5e3
#
_cell.length_a   1.000
_cell.length_b   1.000
_cell.length_c   1.000
_cell.angle_alpha   90.00
_cell.angle_beta   90.00
_cell.angle_gamma   90.00
#
_symmetry.space_group_name_H-M   'P 1'
#
loop_
_entity.id
_entity.type
_entity.pdbx_description
1 polymer ?
#
loop_
_entity_poly.entity_id
_entity_poly.type
_entity_poly.pdbx_seq_one_letter_code
_entity_poly.pdbx_strand_id
1 'polypeptide(L)'
;MRWWDIEPVLELEKDLFPEDAWSRGMFWSDLAHARGPEATRRYVVAEVEDEDGGVIVGYGGLAAAGDAGDVQTIAVAREHWGTGLGALILTELLRAATAFECAEVLLECRVDNIRAQKLYERFGFEPIGFRRGYYQPGNVDALVMRLNDPSTSVQGTEGTEING
;
A
#
# COMPACT_ATOMS: atom_id res chain seq x y z
N MET A 1 -0.31 2.04 11.97
CA MET A 1 -1.77 1.85 12.07
C MET A 1 -2.09 1.14 13.37
N ARG A 2 -3.10 1.62 14.06
CA ARG A 2 -3.56 1.12 15.35
C ARG A 2 -4.99 0.63 15.21
N TRP A 3 -5.49 -0.15 16.19
CA TRP A 3 -6.83 -0.72 16.10
C TRP A 3 -7.93 0.37 15.98
N TRP A 4 -7.75 1.54 16.58
CA TRP A 4 -8.71 2.66 16.49
C TRP A 4 -8.64 3.41 15.15
N ASP A 5 -7.63 3.17 14.33
CA ASP A 5 -7.54 3.72 12.97
C ASP A 5 -8.40 2.93 11.98
N ILE A 6 -8.88 1.74 12.35
CA ILE A 6 -9.63 0.86 11.46
C ILE A 6 -10.90 1.51 10.94
N GLU A 7 -11.68 2.17 11.80
CA GLU A 7 -12.93 2.80 11.36
C GLU A 7 -12.73 3.92 10.34
N PRO A 8 -11.83 4.91 10.57
CA PRO A 8 -11.53 5.91 9.54
C PRO A 8 -10.96 5.30 8.25
N VAL A 9 -10.13 4.26 8.35
CA VAL A 9 -9.59 3.55 7.19
C VAL A 9 -10.69 2.85 6.41
N LEU A 10 -11.65 2.21 7.09
CA LEU A 10 -12.80 1.58 6.43
C LEU A 10 -13.67 2.57 5.67
N GLU A 11 -13.83 3.79 6.17
CA GLU A 11 -14.57 4.84 5.46
C GLU A 11 -13.87 5.22 4.16
N LEU A 12 -12.55 5.42 4.18
CA LEU A 12 -11.77 5.65 2.98
C LEU A 12 -11.81 4.46 2.01
N GLU A 13 -11.70 3.25 2.53
CA GLU A 13 -11.74 2.02 1.73
C GLU A 13 -13.06 1.90 0.97
N LYS A 14 -14.18 2.15 1.64
CA LYS A 14 -15.51 2.11 1.00
C LYS A 14 -15.71 3.20 -0.03
N ASP A 15 -15.16 4.39 0.21
CA ASP A 15 -15.23 5.49 -0.76
C ASP A 15 -14.40 5.22 -2.01
N LEU A 16 -13.18 4.72 -1.82
CA LEU A 16 -12.22 4.50 -2.91
C LEU A 16 -12.45 3.20 -3.67
N PHE A 17 -12.92 2.16 -2.98
CA PHE A 17 -13.11 0.81 -3.52
C PHE A 17 -14.50 0.25 -3.18
N PRO A 18 -15.58 0.87 -3.67
CA PRO A 18 -16.93 0.49 -3.27
C PRO A 18 -17.33 -0.95 -3.62
N GLU A 19 -16.68 -1.54 -4.62
CA GLU A 19 -16.99 -2.89 -5.10
C GLU A 19 -16.16 -3.98 -4.41
N ASP A 20 -14.93 -3.66 -3.99
CA ASP A 20 -13.93 -4.61 -3.50
C ASP A 20 -13.26 -4.16 -2.19
N ALA A 21 -13.95 -3.34 -1.42
CA ALA A 21 -13.45 -2.84 -0.14
C ALA A 21 -13.13 -3.98 0.84
N TRP A 22 -12.01 -3.81 1.55
CA TRP A 22 -11.65 -4.70 2.66
C TRP A 22 -12.67 -4.57 3.79
N SER A 23 -12.95 -5.69 4.44
CA SER A 23 -13.80 -5.73 5.62
C SER A 23 -13.02 -5.36 6.89
N ARG A 24 -13.77 -4.98 7.94
CA ARG A 24 -13.19 -4.75 9.28
C ARG A 24 -12.41 -5.96 9.77
N GLY A 25 -12.92 -7.17 9.55
CA GLY A 25 -12.28 -8.42 9.96
C GLY A 25 -10.94 -8.65 9.26
N MET A 26 -10.80 -8.26 8.00
CA MET A 26 -9.55 -8.36 7.27
C MET A 26 -8.47 -7.45 7.88
N PHE A 27 -8.80 -6.20 8.19
CA PHE A 27 -7.87 -5.29 8.87
C PHE A 27 -7.49 -5.78 10.27
N TRP A 28 -8.45 -6.28 11.06
CA TRP A 28 -8.17 -6.86 12.38
C TRP A 28 -7.23 -8.05 12.29
N SER A 29 -7.48 -8.95 11.35
CA SER A 29 -6.64 -10.12 11.13
C SER A 29 -5.20 -9.75 10.82
N ASP A 30 -5.00 -8.78 9.95
CA ASP A 30 -3.65 -8.34 9.56
C ASP A 30 -2.95 -7.57 10.67
N LEU A 31 -3.65 -6.72 11.40
CA LEU A 31 -3.07 -5.99 12.54
C LEU A 31 -2.64 -6.93 13.68
N ALA A 32 -3.27 -8.07 13.84
CA ALA A 32 -2.86 -9.07 14.82
C ALA A 32 -1.45 -9.62 14.56
N HIS A 33 -0.99 -9.59 13.32
CA HIS A 33 0.34 -10.06 12.90
C HIS A 33 1.34 -8.93 12.64
N ALA A 34 0.99 -7.68 13.00
CA ALA A 34 1.81 -6.51 12.72
C ALA A 34 2.75 -6.10 13.86
N ARG A 35 2.73 -6.81 14.98
CA ARG A 35 3.49 -6.46 16.19
C ARG A 35 4.23 -7.67 16.76
N GLY A 36 5.28 -7.35 17.53
CA GLY A 36 6.11 -8.33 18.19
C GLY A 36 7.29 -8.82 17.34
N PRO A 37 8.15 -9.68 17.91
CA PRO A 37 9.37 -10.14 17.23
C PRO A 37 9.10 -11.05 16.03
N GLU A 38 7.92 -11.64 15.95
CA GLU A 38 7.51 -12.50 14.83
C GLU A 38 6.52 -11.80 13.89
N ALA A 39 6.51 -10.47 13.90
CA ALA A 39 5.64 -9.70 13.01
C ALA A 39 5.95 -9.99 11.54
N THR A 40 4.90 -10.25 10.76
CA THR A 40 4.97 -10.50 9.30
C THR A 40 4.18 -9.45 8.52
N ARG A 41 3.63 -8.45 9.19
CA ARG A 41 2.80 -7.40 8.61
C ARG A 41 3.30 -6.04 9.02
N ARG A 42 3.18 -5.07 8.10
CA ARG A 42 3.38 -3.65 8.40
C ARG A 42 2.24 -2.85 7.83
N TYR A 43 1.49 -2.18 8.69
CA TYR A 43 0.38 -1.30 8.29
C TYR A 43 0.67 0.13 8.75
N VAL A 44 0.52 1.08 7.85
CA VAL A 44 0.78 2.50 8.10
C VAL A 44 -0.44 3.33 7.73
N VAL A 45 -0.59 4.46 8.40
CA VAL A 45 -1.56 5.50 8.07
C VAL A 45 -0.83 6.82 7.85
N ALA A 46 -1.37 7.65 6.96
CA ALA A 46 -0.95 9.02 6.77
C ALA A 46 -2.03 9.94 7.35
N GLU A 47 -1.62 10.85 8.21
CA GLU A 47 -2.49 11.83 8.86
C GLU A 47 -2.10 13.23 8.44
N VAL A 48 -3.08 14.11 8.31
CA VAL A 48 -2.90 15.55 8.25
C VAL A 48 -3.56 16.19 9.45
N GLU A 49 -2.95 17.22 9.98
CA GLU A 49 -3.53 18.02 11.07
C GLU A 49 -4.57 18.97 10.50
N ASP A 50 -5.74 19.02 11.12
CA ASP A 50 -6.76 20.02 10.87
C ASP A 50 -7.17 20.71 12.16
N GLU A 51 -8.18 21.59 12.12
CA GLU A 51 -8.64 22.36 13.28
C GLU A 51 -9.19 21.49 14.42
N ASP A 52 -9.66 20.28 14.08
CA ASP A 52 -10.26 19.34 15.01
C ASP A 52 -9.32 18.18 15.42
N GLY A 53 -8.08 18.20 14.94
CA GLY A 53 -7.08 17.15 15.21
C GLY A 53 -6.60 16.44 13.94
N GLY A 54 -5.98 15.26 14.10
CA GLY A 54 -5.47 14.49 12.98
C GLY A 54 -6.56 13.77 12.18
N VAL A 55 -6.52 13.89 10.86
CA VAL A 55 -7.40 13.20 9.92
C VAL A 55 -6.58 12.22 9.08
N ILE A 56 -7.01 10.96 9.03
CA ILE A 56 -6.37 9.93 8.19
C ILE A 56 -6.77 10.19 6.73
N VAL A 57 -5.75 10.39 5.89
CA VAL A 57 -5.90 10.69 4.46
C VAL A 57 -5.26 9.65 3.56
N GLY A 58 -4.64 8.65 4.13
CA GLY A 58 -4.05 7.54 3.39
C GLY A 58 -3.64 6.40 4.29
N TYR A 59 -3.43 5.24 3.71
CA TYR A 59 -2.99 4.05 4.43
C TYR A 59 -2.33 3.07 3.46
N GLY A 60 -1.58 2.13 4.03
CA GLY A 60 -0.97 1.05 3.27
C GLY A 60 -0.63 -0.13 4.16
N GLY A 61 -0.52 -1.30 3.56
CA GLY A 61 -0.17 -2.52 4.26
C GLY A 61 0.69 -3.46 3.43
N LEU A 62 1.65 -4.07 4.09
CA LEU A 62 2.57 -5.08 3.55
C LEU A 62 2.48 -6.35 4.37
N ALA A 63 2.47 -7.48 3.69
CA ALA A 63 2.63 -8.81 4.28
C ALA A 63 3.92 -9.45 3.80
N ALA A 64 4.71 -10.01 4.70
CA ALA A 64 5.89 -10.79 4.38
C ALA A 64 5.60 -12.28 4.53
N ALA A 65 5.98 -13.08 3.53
CA ALA A 65 5.87 -14.52 3.53
C ALA A 65 7.15 -15.11 2.92
N GLY A 66 7.97 -15.74 3.76
CA GLY A 66 9.30 -16.17 3.33
C GLY A 66 10.18 -14.98 2.96
N ASP A 67 10.74 -15.01 1.76
CA ASP A 67 11.57 -13.94 1.19
C ASP A 67 10.81 -12.97 0.26
N ALA A 68 9.49 -13.09 0.18
CA ALA A 68 8.65 -12.23 -0.62
C ALA A 68 7.78 -11.32 0.25
N GLY A 69 7.68 -10.05 -0.15
CA GLY A 69 6.70 -9.10 0.39
C GLY A 69 5.53 -8.95 -0.57
N ASP A 70 4.35 -8.71 -0.03
CA ASP A 70 3.14 -8.47 -0.80
C ASP A 70 2.45 -7.20 -0.31
N VAL A 71 2.30 -6.22 -1.19
CA VAL A 71 1.52 -5.02 -0.89
C VAL A 71 0.06 -5.40 -0.91
N GLN A 72 -0.53 -5.46 0.28
CA GLN A 72 -1.92 -5.88 0.49
C GLN A 72 -2.92 -4.81 0.09
N THR A 73 -2.58 -3.56 0.42
CA THR A 73 -3.41 -2.40 0.14
C THR A 73 -2.57 -1.14 0.17
N ILE A 74 -2.97 -0.15 -0.61
CA ILE A 74 -2.42 1.21 -0.59
C ILE A 74 -3.47 2.15 -1.14
N ALA A 75 -3.77 3.22 -0.43
CA ALA A 75 -4.79 4.17 -0.83
C ALA A 75 -4.53 5.56 -0.28
N VAL A 76 -4.96 6.56 -1.04
CA VAL A 76 -4.90 7.97 -0.67
C VAL A 76 -6.27 8.61 -0.94
N ALA A 77 -6.76 9.40 -0.01
CA ALA A 77 -7.99 10.17 -0.19
C ALA A 77 -7.93 11.03 -1.45
N ARG A 78 -9.05 11.16 -2.16
CA ARG A 78 -9.12 11.84 -3.47
C ARG A 78 -8.58 13.26 -3.43
N GLU A 79 -8.84 13.98 -2.36
CA GLU A 79 -8.39 15.37 -2.16
C GLU A 79 -6.87 15.50 -2.07
N HIS A 80 -6.18 14.40 -1.78
CA HIS A 80 -4.73 14.35 -1.64
C HIS A 80 -4.02 13.67 -2.82
N TRP A 81 -4.75 13.36 -3.89
CA TRP A 81 -4.15 12.81 -5.10
C TRP A 81 -3.21 13.83 -5.75
N GLY A 82 -2.09 13.36 -6.26
CA GLY A 82 -1.09 14.21 -6.90
C GLY A 82 -0.18 14.99 -5.94
N THR A 83 -0.24 14.71 -4.64
CA THR A 83 0.58 15.37 -3.61
C THR A 83 1.89 14.64 -3.28
N GLY A 84 2.10 13.43 -3.82
CA GLY A 84 3.23 12.57 -3.49
C GLY A 84 2.99 11.68 -2.26
N LEU A 85 1.80 11.72 -1.67
CA LEU A 85 1.49 10.94 -0.46
C LEU A 85 1.51 9.43 -0.73
N GLY A 86 1.04 8.98 -1.89
CA GLY A 86 1.12 7.58 -2.30
C GLY A 86 2.57 7.08 -2.38
N ALA A 87 3.47 7.91 -2.88
CA ALA A 87 4.90 7.61 -2.92
C ALA A 87 5.51 7.50 -1.53
N LEU A 88 5.12 8.36 -0.59
CA LEU A 88 5.58 8.28 0.81
C LEU A 88 5.11 6.99 1.48
N ILE A 89 3.85 6.63 1.30
CA ILE A 89 3.30 5.38 1.85
C ILE A 89 4.04 4.17 1.26
N LEU A 90 4.20 4.12 -0.04
CA LEU A 90 4.92 3.03 -0.71
C LEU A 90 6.36 2.93 -0.23
N THR A 91 7.05 4.05 -0.04
CA THR A 91 8.41 4.09 0.52
C THR A 91 8.46 3.43 1.90
N GLU A 92 7.52 3.72 2.78
CA GLU A 92 7.44 3.09 4.10
C GLU A 92 7.20 1.58 4.01
N LEU A 93 6.36 1.13 3.08
CA LEU A 93 6.14 -0.31 2.86
C LEU A 93 7.39 -1.00 2.33
N LEU A 94 8.15 -0.37 1.44
CA LEU A 94 9.40 -0.93 0.92
C LEU A 94 10.52 -0.94 1.97
N ARG A 95 10.55 0.03 2.87
CA ARG A 95 11.43 0.00 4.05
C ARG A 95 11.10 -1.19 4.95
N ALA A 96 9.81 -1.44 5.17
CA ALA A 96 9.36 -2.60 5.93
C ALA A 96 9.75 -3.91 5.24
N ALA A 97 9.58 -4.02 3.93
CA ALA A 97 10.00 -5.18 3.15
C ALA A 97 11.50 -5.44 3.29
N THR A 98 12.31 -4.41 3.26
CA THR A 98 13.76 -4.50 3.47
C THR A 98 14.08 -4.97 4.89
N ALA A 99 13.39 -4.45 5.90
CA ALA A 99 13.56 -4.86 7.30
C ALA A 99 13.13 -6.31 7.53
N PHE A 100 12.13 -6.81 6.80
CA PHE A 100 11.73 -8.21 6.81
C PHE A 100 12.63 -9.12 5.96
N GLU A 101 13.68 -8.57 5.35
CA GLU A 101 14.63 -9.27 4.48
C GLU A 101 13.97 -9.89 3.24
N CYS A 102 12.95 -9.21 2.70
CA CYS A 102 12.31 -9.63 1.46
C CYS A 102 13.25 -9.40 0.27
N ALA A 103 13.44 -10.44 -0.55
CA ALA A 103 14.22 -10.36 -1.78
C ALA A 103 13.43 -9.71 -2.92
N GLU A 104 12.10 -9.78 -2.85
CA GLU A 104 11.21 -9.19 -3.84
C GLU A 104 9.92 -8.69 -3.20
N VAL A 105 9.22 -7.79 -3.87
CA VAL A 105 7.90 -7.31 -3.48
C VAL A 105 6.94 -7.47 -4.67
N LEU A 106 5.78 -8.03 -4.39
CA LEU A 106 4.70 -8.24 -5.34
C LEU A 106 3.51 -7.35 -4.99
N LEU A 107 2.74 -7.00 -5.99
CA LEU A 107 1.45 -6.34 -5.81
C LEU A 107 0.50 -6.68 -6.96
N GLU A 108 -0.78 -6.49 -6.72
CA GLU A 108 -1.82 -6.57 -7.73
C GLU A 108 -2.52 -5.22 -7.83
N CYS A 109 -2.79 -4.81 -9.05
CA CYS A 109 -3.37 -3.51 -9.35
C CYS A 109 -4.44 -3.69 -10.43
N ARG A 110 -5.59 -3.01 -10.29
CA ARG A 110 -6.61 -3.03 -11.35
C ARG A 110 -5.99 -2.54 -12.66
N VAL A 111 -6.28 -3.25 -13.75
CA VAL A 111 -5.78 -2.85 -15.09
C VAL A 111 -6.25 -1.48 -15.52
N ASP A 112 -7.36 -0.99 -14.98
CA ASP A 112 -7.91 0.34 -15.24
C ASP A 112 -7.37 1.43 -14.32
N ASN A 113 -6.57 1.09 -13.31
CA ASN A 113 -5.95 2.05 -12.40
C ASN A 113 -4.58 2.51 -12.92
N ILE A 114 -4.59 3.33 -13.96
CA ILE A 114 -3.36 3.80 -14.64
C ILE A 114 -2.49 4.63 -13.71
N ARG A 115 -3.09 5.40 -12.81
CA ARG A 115 -2.36 6.25 -11.87
C ARG A 115 -1.52 5.45 -10.89
N ALA A 116 -2.07 4.38 -10.34
CA ALA A 116 -1.35 3.47 -9.47
C ALA A 116 -0.22 2.75 -10.22
N GLN A 117 -0.48 2.29 -11.44
CA GLN A 117 0.53 1.65 -12.28
C GLN A 117 1.73 2.57 -12.52
N LYS A 118 1.50 3.84 -12.83
CA LYS A 118 2.58 4.82 -13.03
C LYS A 118 3.39 5.05 -11.75
N LEU A 119 2.75 5.07 -10.59
CA LEU A 119 3.44 5.16 -9.31
C LEU A 119 4.37 3.97 -9.11
N TYR A 120 3.87 2.77 -9.31
CA TYR A 120 4.65 1.54 -9.12
C TYR A 120 5.82 1.44 -10.12
N GLU A 121 5.59 1.81 -11.37
CA GLU A 121 6.65 1.85 -12.40
C GLU A 121 7.78 2.80 -12.02
N ARG A 122 7.47 3.96 -11.44
CA ARG A 122 8.50 4.91 -10.96
C ARG A 122 9.37 4.33 -9.86
N PHE A 123 8.85 3.41 -9.06
CA PHE A 123 9.61 2.71 -8.02
C PHE A 123 10.40 1.50 -8.56
N GLY A 124 10.25 1.16 -9.83
CA GLY A 124 10.95 0.06 -10.48
C GLY A 124 10.14 -1.24 -10.55
N PHE A 125 8.86 -1.22 -10.19
CA PHE A 125 7.99 -2.37 -10.39
C PHE A 125 7.77 -2.64 -11.87
N GLU A 126 7.81 -3.90 -12.25
CA GLU A 126 7.61 -4.37 -13.62
C GLU A 126 6.40 -5.31 -13.69
N PRO A 127 5.58 -5.21 -14.74
CA PRO A 127 4.48 -6.15 -14.94
C PRO A 127 5.01 -7.55 -15.23
N ILE A 128 4.47 -8.56 -14.54
CA ILE A 128 4.86 -9.96 -14.73
C ILE A 128 3.71 -10.87 -15.17
N GLY A 129 2.48 -10.38 -15.15
CA GLY A 129 1.33 -11.17 -15.54
C GLY A 129 0.02 -10.50 -15.21
N PHE A 130 -1.05 -11.25 -15.43
CA PHE A 130 -2.41 -10.81 -15.15
C PHE A 130 -3.15 -11.91 -14.38
N ARG A 131 -4.09 -11.48 -13.51
CA ARG A 131 -5.12 -12.35 -12.96
C ARG A 131 -6.46 -11.94 -13.56
N ARG A 132 -7.02 -12.79 -14.41
CA ARG A 132 -8.28 -12.50 -15.10
C ARG A 132 -9.44 -12.51 -14.13
N GLY A 133 -10.31 -11.47 -14.23
CA GLY A 133 -11.52 -11.36 -13.43
C GLY A 133 -11.29 -11.35 -11.93
N TYR A 134 -10.12 -10.91 -11.48
CA TYR A 134 -9.71 -10.91 -10.07
C TYR A 134 -10.59 -10.01 -9.21
N TYR A 135 -10.94 -8.83 -9.71
CA TYR A 135 -11.80 -7.87 -9.01
C TYR A 135 -13.26 -8.11 -9.37
N GLN A 136 -14.06 -8.50 -8.38
CA GLN A 136 -15.49 -8.76 -8.52
C GLN A 136 -16.30 -7.68 -7.79
N PRO A 137 -17.55 -7.39 -8.20
CA PRO A 137 -18.34 -8.07 -9.23
C PRO A 137 -18.09 -7.62 -10.67
N GLY A 138 -17.30 -6.57 -10.90
CA GLY A 138 -17.08 -5.98 -12.22
C GLY A 138 -16.25 -6.82 -13.19
N ASN A 139 -15.73 -7.97 -12.76
CA ASN A 139 -14.88 -8.87 -13.54
C ASN A 139 -13.67 -8.15 -14.16
N VAL A 140 -13.03 -7.26 -13.40
CA VAL A 140 -11.86 -6.50 -13.84
C VAL A 140 -10.58 -7.30 -13.57
N ASP A 141 -9.70 -7.35 -14.56
CA ASP A 141 -8.42 -8.03 -14.43
C ASP A 141 -7.48 -7.27 -13.50
N ALA A 142 -6.61 -8.01 -12.83
CA ALA A 142 -5.49 -7.47 -12.06
C ALA A 142 -4.20 -7.60 -12.86
N LEU A 143 -3.43 -6.52 -12.88
CA LEU A 143 -2.04 -6.52 -13.31
C LEU A 143 -1.18 -6.92 -12.12
N VAL A 144 -0.36 -7.98 -12.27
CA VAL A 144 0.60 -8.39 -11.25
C VAL A 144 1.94 -7.73 -11.55
N MET A 145 2.49 -7.02 -10.58
CA MET A 145 3.77 -6.31 -10.72
C MET A 145 4.76 -6.79 -9.66
N ARG A 146 6.04 -6.75 -9.98
CA ARG A 146 7.13 -7.20 -9.12
C ARG A 146 8.26 -6.18 -9.08
N LEU A 147 8.79 -5.96 -7.89
CA LEU A 147 10.03 -5.23 -7.64
C LEU A 147 11.07 -6.20 -7.08
N ASN A 148 12.21 -6.33 -7.77
CA ASN A 148 13.37 -7.04 -7.25
C ASN A 148 14.19 -6.11 -6.36
N ASP A 149 14.66 -6.60 -5.24
CA ASP A 149 15.49 -5.87 -4.29
C ASP A 149 14.89 -4.52 -3.86
N PRO A 150 13.92 -4.53 -2.92
CA PRO A 150 13.25 -3.31 -2.47
C PRO A 150 14.20 -2.29 -1.84
N SER A 151 15.38 -2.69 -1.39
CA SER A 151 16.37 -1.80 -0.76
C SER A 151 16.92 -0.75 -1.75
N THR A 152 17.04 -1.08 -3.02
CA THR A 152 17.56 -0.16 -4.05
C THR A 152 16.58 0.98 -4.35
N SER A 153 15.30 0.71 -4.32
CA SER A 153 14.26 1.72 -4.54
C SER A 153 14.17 2.74 -3.41
N VAL A 154 14.41 2.31 -2.18
CA VAL A 154 14.44 3.19 -1.01
C VAL A 154 15.65 4.12 -1.03
N GLN A 155 16.82 3.63 -1.44
CA GLN A 155 18.03 4.45 -1.55
C GLN A 155 17.93 5.55 -2.61
N GLY A 156 17.21 5.29 -3.69
CA GLY A 156 16.99 6.28 -4.76
C GLY A 156 16.08 7.45 -4.36
N THR A 157 15.27 7.30 -3.33
CA THR A 157 14.37 8.34 -2.82
C THR A 157 15.02 9.25 -1.76
N GLU A 158 16.05 8.78 -1.09
CA GLU A 158 16.78 9.60 -0.09
C GLU A 158 17.60 10.74 -0.72
N GLY A 159 17.87 10.68 -2.01
CA GLY A 159 18.60 11.71 -2.75
C GLY A 159 17.74 12.81 -3.38
N THR A 160 16.43 12.70 -3.29
CA THR A 160 15.52 13.72 -3.81
C THR A 160 14.92 14.48 -2.63
N GLU A 161 15.64 15.51 -2.18
CA GLU A 161 15.02 16.56 -1.37
C GLU A 161 13.88 17.14 -2.18
N ILE A 162 12.67 16.95 -1.73
CA ILE A 162 11.51 17.65 -2.27
C ILE A 162 11.59 19.08 -1.75
N ASN A 163 12.29 19.92 -2.49
CA ASN A 163 12.20 21.36 -2.33
C ASN A 163 10.96 21.86 -3.07
N GLY A 164 10.03 22.33 -2.31
CA GLY A 164 8.84 23.02 -2.78
C GLY A 164 7.55 22.50 -2.32
#